data_b45990d9b894e175b58c0e0af8b8ff4f
#
_entry.id   b45990d9b894e175b58c0e0af8b8ff4f
#
_cell.length_a   1.000
_cell.length_b   1.000
_cell.length_c   1.000
_cell.angle_alpha   90.00
_cell.angle_beta   90.00
_cell.angle_gamma   90.00
#
_symmetry.space_group_name_H-M   'P 1'
#
loop_
_entity.id
_entity.type
_entity.pdbx_description
1 polymer ?
#
loop_
_entity_poly.entity_id
_entity_poly.type
_entity_poly.pdbx_seq_one_letter_code
_entity_poly.pdbx_strand_id
1 'polypeptide(L)'
;MRYQPVPIVLVCAAAVGAPGIVVTKAFAADYLSAAEAQKAMFPDATGFEPVPLTLSADQLRQLAERAGGPAKPGAWRAWQAKQGDKTLGYFVTDAVIGKFELINYAVALNTAGEISGVEILTYRESHGYEVRNKPWRTQFLGKSAKSPLRVGDDINNISGATLSCTHLTDSIRRIAVMAQLALVQR
;
A
#
# COMPACT_ATOMS: atom_id res chain seq x y z
N MET A 1 23.31 -85.05 15.88
CA MET A 1 23.63 -83.59 15.81
C MET A 1 22.35 -82.85 15.82
N ARG A 2 22.05 -82.19 16.93
CA ARG A 2 20.84 -81.35 17.08
C ARG A 2 21.20 -79.85 16.80
N TYR A 3 20.54 -79.33 15.83
CA TYR A 3 20.68 -77.88 15.48
C TYR A 3 19.80 -77.07 16.45
N GLN A 4 20.40 -76.12 17.16
CA GLN A 4 19.65 -75.13 17.97
C GLN A 4 19.55 -73.83 17.17
N PRO A 5 18.37 -73.23 17.05
CA PRO A 5 18.23 -71.92 16.41
C PRO A 5 18.60 -70.78 17.39
N VAL A 6 19.40 -69.86 16.91
CA VAL A 6 19.78 -68.62 17.60
C VAL A 6 18.61 -67.62 17.55
N PRO A 7 18.23 -67.03 18.68
CA PRO A 7 17.15 -66.00 18.64
C PRO A 7 17.62 -64.74 17.97
N ILE A 8 16.82 -64.30 16.98
CA ILE A 8 16.97 -62.94 16.35
C ILE A 8 16.49 -61.95 17.34
N VAL A 9 17.40 -61.08 17.83
CA VAL A 9 17.07 -59.88 18.63
C VAL A 9 16.60 -58.81 17.69
N LEU A 10 15.30 -58.48 17.75
CA LEU A 10 14.69 -57.37 17.02
C LEU A 10 15.06 -56.07 17.74
N VAL A 11 15.98 -55.27 17.18
CA VAL A 11 16.29 -53.94 17.68
C VAL A 11 15.21 -53.02 17.17
N CYS A 12 14.29 -52.58 18.05
CA CYS A 12 13.37 -51.50 17.77
C CYS A 12 14.14 -50.18 17.74
N ALA A 13 14.36 -49.66 16.53
CA ALA A 13 14.83 -48.28 16.37
C ALA A 13 13.72 -47.31 16.77
N ALA A 14 13.89 -46.63 17.88
CA ALA A 14 13.04 -45.51 18.27
C ALA A 14 13.23 -44.39 17.28
N ALA A 15 12.20 -44.09 16.48
CA ALA A 15 12.16 -42.90 15.63
C ALA A 15 12.09 -41.65 16.54
N VAL A 16 13.21 -40.96 16.65
CA VAL A 16 13.25 -39.63 17.25
C VAL A 16 12.47 -38.70 16.30
N GLY A 17 11.26 -38.32 16.70
CA GLY A 17 10.44 -37.38 15.96
C GLY A 17 11.17 -36.02 15.82
N ALA A 18 11.52 -35.66 14.62
CA ALA A 18 12.01 -34.30 14.34
C ALA A 18 10.95 -33.27 14.78
N PRO A 19 11.33 -32.20 15.46
CA PRO A 19 10.38 -31.13 15.81
C PRO A 19 9.78 -30.61 14.51
N GLY A 20 8.46 -30.72 14.38
CA GLY A 20 7.74 -30.19 13.22
C GLY A 20 8.01 -28.70 13.12
N ILE A 21 8.57 -28.27 12.01
CA ILE A 21 8.69 -26.86 11.68
C ILE A 21 7.25 -26.34 11.53
N VAL A 22 6.76 -25.64 12.56
CA VAL A 22 5.51 -24.90 12.46
C VAL A 22 5.80 -23.73 11.51
N VAL A 23 5.47 -23.91 10.24
CA VAL A 23 5.47 -22.79 9.27
C VAL A 23 4.30 -21.91 9.68
N THR A 24 4.59 -20.88 10.48
CA THR A 24 3.64 -19.80 10.70
C THR A 24 3.42 -19.13 9.35
N LYS A 25 2.23 -19.30 8.77
CA LYS A 25 1.82 -18.53 7.59
C LYS A 25 1.95 -17.06 7.96
N ALA A 26 2.90 -16.35 7.33
CA ALA A 26 2.89 -14.90 7.34
C ALA A 26 1.53 -14.47 6.81
N PHE A 27 0.74 -13.77 7.62
CA PHE A 27 -0.57 -13.25 7.22
C PHE A 27 -0.37 -12.08 6.26
N ALA A 28 -0.06 -12.38 5.00
CA ALA A 28 -0.25 -11.42 3.94
C ALA A 28 -1.76 -11.37 3.67
N ALA A 29 -2.43 -10.32 4.09
CA ALA A 29 -3.83 -10.12 3.76
C ALA A 29 -3.91 -9.21 2.54
N ASP A 30 -4.36 -9.75 1.42
CA ASP A 30 -4.81 -9.00 0.27
C ASP A 30 -6.28 -8.60 0.54
N TYR A 31 -6.55 -7.29 0.61
CA TYR A 31 -7.88 -6.78 0.98
C TYR A 31 -8.70 -6.40 -0.24
N LEU A 32 -8.06 -5.74 -1.22
CA LEU A 32 -8.68 -5.27 -2.44
C LEU A 32 -7.69 -5.37 -3.59
N SER A 33 -8.14 -5.85 -4.73
CA SER A 33 -7.43 -5.62 -5.99
C SER A 33 -7.52 -4.14 -6.39
N ALA A 34 -6.63 -3.68 -7.26
CA ALA A 34 -6.70 -2.31 -7.78
C ALA A 34 -8.04 -2.03 -8.48
N ALA A 35 -8.60 -3.02 -9.20
CA ALA A 35 -9.88 -2.88 -9.88
C ALA A 35 -11.07 -2.75 -8.92
N GLU A 36 -11.06 -3.47 -7.80
CA GLU A 36 -12.09 -3.34 -6.76
C GLU A 36 -11.97 -1.98 -6.05
N ALA A 37 -10.74 -1.53 -5.75
CA ALA A 37 -10.51 -0.21 -5.18
C ALA A 37 -10.95 0.91 -6.12
N GLN A 38 -10.69 0.80 -7.43
CA GLN A 38 -11.19 1.74 -8.44
C GLN A 38 -12.70 1.88 -8.39
N LYS A 39 -13.43 0.76 -8.38
CA LYS A 39 -14.89 0.76 -8.31
C LYS A 39 -15.43 1.31 -6.99
N ALA A 40 -14.77 0.97 -5.87
CA ALA A 40 -15.16 1.45 -4.55
C ALA A 40 -14.95 2.96 -4.38
N MET A 41 -13.86 3.50 -4.94
CA MET A 41 -13.49 4.91 -4.81
C MET A 41 -14.16 5.82 -5.86
N PHE A 42 -14.55 5.27 -7.00
CA PHE A 42 -15.26 5.98 -8.08
C PHE A 42 -16.46 5.15 -8.55
N PRO A 43 -17.54 5.06 -7.74
CA PRO A 43 -18.68 4.21 -8.07
C PRO A 43 -19.40 4.63 -9.37
N ASP A 44 -19.34 5.92 -9.73
CA ASP A 44 -19.98 6.46 -10.94
C ASP A 44 -19.08 6.36 -12.19
N ALA A 45 -17.86 5.85 -12.06
CA ALA A 45 -16.95 5.72 -13.21
C ALA A 45 -17.37 4.57 -14.12
N THR A 46 -17.45 4.83 -15.41
CA THR A 46 -17.71 3.85 -16.46
C THR A 46 -16.43 3.24 -17.02
N GLY A 47 -15.26 3.86 -16.76
CA GLY A 47 -13.96 3.39 -17.22
C GLY A 47 -12.80 4.05 -16.49
N PHE A 48 -11.63 3.41 -16.61
CA PHE A 48 -10.36 3.88 -16.06
C PHE A 48 -9.30 3.86 -17.15
N GLU A 49 -8.83 5.02 -17.56
CA GLU A 49 -7.81 5.17 -18.60
C GLU A 49 -6.43 5.36 -17.98
N PRO A 50 -5.42 4.53 -18.31
CA PRO A 50 -4.06 4.71 -17.83
C PRO A 50 -3.51 6.09 -18.21
N VAL A 51 -2.92 6.79 -17.25
CA VAL A 51 -2.26 8.08 -17.48
C VAL A 51 -0.76 7.90 -17.35
N PRO A 52 0.03 8.14 -18.42
CA PRO A 52 1.48 8.12 -18.32
C PRO A 52 1.96 9.27 -17.43
N LEU A 53 2.73 8.93 -16.40
CA LEU A 53 3.34 9.87 -15.47
C LEU A 53 4.77 10.15 -15.90
N THR A 54 4.95 11.23 -16.65
CA THR A 54 6.27 11.75 -17.01
C THR A 54 6.45 13.11 -16.36
N LEU A 55 7.39 13.21 -15.41
CA LEU A 55 7.73 14.46 -14.74
C LEU A 55 9.00 15.04 -15.38
N SER A 56 8.98 16.33 -15.68
CA SER A 56 10.18 17.04 -16.11
C SER A 56 11.19 17.19 -14.97
N ALA A 57 12.43 17.54 -15.28
CA ALA A 57 13.43 17.78 -14.26
C ALA A 57 13.01 18.88 -13.24
N ASP A 58 12.32 19.91 -13.71
CA ASP A 58 11.78 20.96 -12.86
C ASP A 58 10.66 20.47 -11.95
N GLN A 59 9.74 19.66 -12.49
CA GLN A 59 8.69 19.04 -11.68
C GLN A 59 9.25 18.09 -10.63
N LEU A 60 10.31 17.34 -10.95
CA LEU A 60 11.01 16.48 -9.99
C LEU A 60 11.66 17.30 -8.87
N ARG A 61 12.27 18.45 -9.17
CA ARG A 61 12.82 19.36 -8.15
C ARG A 61 11.71 19.88 -7.25
N GLN A 62 10.63 20.43 -7.83
CA GLN A 62 9.48 20.91 -7.07
C GLN A 62 8.85 19.83 -6.19
N LEU A 63 8.76 18.60 -6.69
CA LEU A 63 8.26 17.48 -5.92
C LEU A 63 9.15 17.19 -4.71
N ALA A 64 10.48 17.15 -4.91
CA ALA A 64 11.44 16.91 -3.83
C ALA A 64 11.39 18.02 -2.76
N GLU A 65 11.32 19.28 -3.17
CA GLU A 65 11.25 20.43 -2.28
C GLU A 65 9.95 20.46 -1.45
N ARG A 66 8.81 20.22 -2.10
CA ARG A 66 7.48 20.35 -1.48
C ARG A 66 7.06 19.13 -0.68
N ALA A 67 7.46 17.93 -1.11
CA ALA A 67 7.03 16.68 -0.50
C ALA A 67 8.10 16.03 0.38
N GLY A 68 9.31 16.55 0.40
CA GLY A 68 10.42 16.01 1.17
C GLY A 68 10.93 14.66 0.64
N GLY A 69 12.15 14.65 0.15
CA GLY A 69 12.82 13.46 -0.37
C GLY A 69 12.70 13.25 -1.88
N PRO A 70 13.60 12.42 -2.44
CA PRO A 70 13.65 12.23 -3.88
C PRO A 70 12.37 11.57 -4.39
N ALA A 71 11.86 12.06 -5.51
CA ALA A 71 10.87 11.35 -6.28
C ALA A 71 11.44 9.98 -6.67
N LYS A 72 10.64 8.92 -6.55
CA LYS A 72 10.95 7.62 -7.15
C LYS A 72 10.18 7.52 -8.45
N PRO A 73 10.73 7.98 -9.59
CA PRO A 73 10.06 7.89 -10.87
C PRO A 73 9.77 6.42 -11.18
N GLY A 74 8.56 6.11 -11.62
CA GLY A 74 8.19 4.76 -12.06
C GLY A 74 7.54 3.86 -11.01
N ALA A 75 7.42 4.29 -9.74
CA ALA A 75 6.70 3.53 -8.72
C ALA A 75 5.17 3.72 -8.85
N TRP A 76 4.72 4.93 -9.22
CA TRP A 76 3.30 5.24 -9.32
C TRP A 76 2.67 4.73 -10.62
N ARG A 77 1.46 4.20 -10.49
CA ARG A 77 0.58 3.96 -11.61
C ARG A 77 -0.66 4.82 -11.43
N ALA A 78 -1.03 5.56 -12.46
CA ALA A 78 -2.17 6.48 -12.42
C ALA A 78 -3.19 6.13 -13.50
N TRP A 79 -4.44 6.35 -13.18
CA TRP A 79 -5.57 6.22 -14.09
C TRP A 79 -6.49 7.44 -13.92
N GLN A 80 -7.06 7.86 -15.01
CA GLN A 80 -8.15 8.83 -15.04
C GLN A 80 -9.48 8.06 -14.92
N ALA A 81 -10.26 8.38 -13.91
CA ALA A 81 -11.61 7.85 -13.74
C ALA A 81 -12.58 8.63 -14.62
N LYS A 82 -13.31 7.96 -15.48
CA LYS A 82 -14.19 8.54 -16.50
C LYS A 82 -15.64 8.10 -16.31
N GLN A 83 -16.55 9.02 -16.62
CA GLN A 83 -17.97 8.73 -16.84
C GLN A 83 -18.34 9.26 -18.23
N GLY A 84 -18.36 8.39 -19.23
CA GLY A 84 -18.32 8.82 -20.62
C GLY A 84 -17.08 9.69 -20.89
N ASP A 85 -17.29 10.88 -21.46
CA ASP A 85 -16.20 11.85 -21.74
C ASP A 85 -15.79 12.68 -20.51
N LYS A 86 -16.59 12.64 -19.44
CA LYS A 86 -16.33 13.44 -18.25
C LYS A 86 -15.28 12.77 -17.37
N THR A 87 -14.22 13.51 -17.00
CA THR A 87 -13.28 13.10 -15.97
C THR A 87 -13.88 13.31 -14.58
N LEU A 88 -13.91 12.27 -13.76
CA LEU A 88 -14.35 12.35 -12.36
C LEU A 88 -13.18 12.62 -11.41
N GLY A 89 -11.97 12.21 -11.78
CA GLY A 89 -10.78 12.34 -10.97
C GLY A 89 -9.67 11.39 -11.40
N TYR A 90 -8.75 11.14 -10.47
CA TYR A 90 -7.57 10.31 -10.72
C TYR A 90 -7.43 9.24 -9.64
N PHE A 91 -7.07 8.05 -10.05
CA PHE A 91 -6.76 6.94 -9.18
C PHE A 91 -5.27 6.63 -9.29
N VAL A 92 -4.55 6.61 -8.18
CA VAL A 92 -3.10 6.39 -8.15
C VAL A 92 -2.78 5.25 -7.20
N THR A 93 -1.99 4.27 -7.64
CA THR A 93 -1.46 3.22 -6.76
C THR A 93 0.03 3.43 -6.49
N ASP A 94 0.46 3.05 -5.30
CA ASP A 94 1.85 3.06 -4.87
C ASP A 94 2.09 1.96 -3.82
N ALA A 95 3.35 1.77 -3.44
CA ALA A 95 3.78 0.88 -2.39
C ALA A 95 4.85 1.55 -1.52
N VAL A 96 4.72 1.42 -0.21
CA VAL A 96 5.73 1.86 0.77
C VAL A 96 6.15 0.70 1.65
N ILE A 97 7.38 0.76 2.17
CA ILE A 97 7.79 -0.13 3.24
C ILE A 97 7.20 0.44 4.54
N GLY A 98 6.44 -0.38 5.26
CA GLY A 98 5.99 -0.04 6.62
C GLY A 98 7.18 -0.06 7.58
N LYS A 99 7.24 -1.04 8.46
CA LYS A 99 8.43 -1.30 9.27
C LYS A 99 9.37 -2.29 8.57
N PHE A 100 8.85 -3.38 8.03
CA PHE A 100 9.61 -4.47 7.40
C PHE A 100 9.05 -4.88 6.05
N GLU A 101 7.74 -4.77 5.84
CA GLU A 101 7.01 -5.30 4.71
C GLU A 101 6.38 -4.19 3.86
N LEU A 102 6.04 -4.53 2.61
CA LEU A 102 5.38 -3.61 1.70
C LEU A 102 3.90 -3.44 2.06
N ILE A 103 3.46 -2.19 2.05
CA ILE A 103 2.06 -1.78 2.12
C ILE A 103 1.69 -1.24 0.75
N ASN A 104 0.85 -1.97 0.00
CA ASN A 104 0.30 -1.47 -1.25
C ASN A 104 -0.99 -0.69 -0.94
N TYR A 105 -1.14 0.45 -1.55
CA TYR A 105 -2.28 1.32 -1.30
C TYR A 105 -2.68 2.10 -2.55
N ALA A 106 -3.87 2.68 -2.50
CA ALA A 106 -4.41 3.53 -3.55
C ALA A 106 -4.88 4.87 -2.98
N VAL A 107 -4.73 5.92 -3.77
CA VAL A 107 -5.24 7.26 -3.49
C VAL A 107 -6.16 7.68 -4.64
N ALA A 108 -7.37 8.09 -4.30
CA ALA A 108 -8.27 8.78 -5.21
C ALA A 108 -8.15 10.29 -5.01
N LEU A 109 -8.10 11.02 -6.12
CA LEU A 109 -8.09 12.48 -6.12
C LEU A 109 -9.24 12.96 -7.03
N ASN A 110 -9.91 14.02 -6.63
CA ASN A 110 -10.86 14.70 -7.51
C ASN A 110 -10.13 15.51 -8.61
N THR A 111 -10.86 16.13 -9.50
CA THR A 111 -10.30 16.93 -10.61
C THR A 111 -9.55 18.20 -10.15
N ALA A 112 -9.76 18.63 -8.90
CA ALA A 112 -9.01 19.73 -8.28
C ALA A 112 -7.71 19.28 -7.59
N GLY A 113 -7.45 17.96 -7.54
CA GLY A 113 -6.28 17.39 -6.87
C GLY A 113 -6.44 17.23 -5.35
N GLU A 114 -7.66 17.29 -4.85
CA GLU A 114 -7.97 16.99 -3.45
C GLU A 114 -8.19 15.48 -3.28
N ILE A 115 -7.69 14.92 -2.20
CA ILE A 115 -7.84 13.51 -1.87
C ILE A 115 -9.30 13.21 -1.55
N SER A 116 -9.93 12.37 -2.34
CA SER A 116 -11.30 11.88 -2.15
C SER A 116 -11.35 10.50 -1.51
N GLY A 117 -10.23 9.78 -1.44
CA GLY A 117 -10.16 8.46 -0.80
C GLY A 117 -8.73 7.96 -0.65
N VAL A 118 -8.54 7.10 0.35
CA VAL A 118 -7.32 6.29 0.54
C VAL A 118 -7.75 4.87 0.89
N GLU A 119 -7.23 3.87 0.17
CA GLU A 119 -7.48 2.46 0.44
C GLU A 119 -6.18 1.67 0.56
N ILE A 120 -6.11 0.77 1.55
CA ILE A 120 -5.01 -0.18 1.69
C ILE A 120 -5.38 -1.44 0.88
N LEU A 121 -4.56 -1.75 -0.13
CA LEU A 121 -4.77 -2.89 -1.01
C LEU A 121 -4.19 -4.18 -0.41
N THR A 122 -2.97 -4.10 0.09
CA THR A 122 -2.26 -5.22 0.71
C THR A 122 -1.49 -4.74 1.92
N TYR A 123 -1.59 -5.48 3.02
CA TYR A 123 -0.83 -5.22 4.24
C TYR A 123 -0.17 -6.51 4.72
N ARG A 124 1.14 -6.53 4.83
CA ARG A 124 1.92 -7.72 5.20
C ARG A 124 2.65 -7.60 6.53
N GLU A 125 2.61 -6.43 7.15
CA GLU A 125 3.18 -6.22 8.47
C GLU A 125 2.40 -7.00 9.55
N SER A 126 3.11 -7.47 10.57
CA SER A 126 2.51 -8.17 11.71
C SER A 126 1.80 -7.21 12.69
N HIS A 127 2.10 -5.91 12.64
CA HIS A 127 1.56 -4.88 13.53
C HIS A 127 1.17 -3.64 12.73
N GLY A 128 0.31 -2.79 13.30
CA GLY A 128 -0.07 -1.51 12.69
C GLY A 128 -1.12 -1.65 11.60
N TYR A 129 -1.86 -2.75 11.59
CA TYR A 129 -2.96 -2.99 10.64
C TYR A 129 -4.07 -1.94 10.75
N GLU A 130 -4.08 -1.15 11.80
CA GLU A 130 -5.05 -0.09 12.05
C GLU A 130 -4.99 1.04 11.02
N VAL A 131 -3.87 1.20 10.27
CA VAL A 131 -3.79 2.14 9.13
C VAL A 131 -4.82 1.85 8.05
N ARG A 132 -5.34 0.61 7.97
CA ARG A 132 -6.44 0.23 7.09
C ARG A 132 -7.81 0.67 7.59
N ASN A 133 -7.94 0.99 8.88
CA ASN A 133 -9.22 1.37 9.46
C ASN A 133 -9.74 2.67 8.86
N LYS A 134 -11.01 2.68 8.51
CA LYS A 134 -11.66 3.83 7.87
C LYS A 134 -11.43 5.14 8.65
N PRO A 135 -11.57 5.20 10.00
CA PRO A 135 -11.34 6.44 10.74
C PRO A 135 -9.94 7.03 10.54
N TRP A 136 -8.90 6.22 10.44
CA TRP A 136 -7.55 6.74 10.18
C TRP A 136 -7.41 7.26 8.76
N ARG A 137 -7.91 6.51 7.78
CA ARG A 137 -7.82 6.89 6.37
C ARG A 137 -8.67 8.11 5.99
N THR A 138 -9.79 8.34 6.68
CA THR A 138 -10.64 9.51 6.43
C THR A 138 -9.98 10.83 6.81
N GLN A 139 -8.91 10.84 7.60
CA GLN A 139 -8.14 12.05 7.91
C GLN A 139 -7.49 12.69 6.66
N PHE A 140 -7.30 11.92 5.60
CA PHE A 140 -6.73 12.41 4.34
C PHE A 140 -7.76 13.11 3.45
N LEU A 141 -9.06 12.91 3.66
CA LEU A 141 -10.11 13.45 2.80
C LEU A 141 -10.10 14.99 2.78
N GLY A 142 -10.25 15.55 1.58
CA GLY A 142 -10.21 16.99 1.33
C GLY A 142 -8.82 17.61 1.41
N LYS A 143 -7.78 16.84 1.79
CA LYS A 143 -6.41 17.34 1.79
C LYS A 143 -5.83 17.33 0.38
N SER A 144 -4.83 18.17 0.15
CA SER A 144 -4.19 18.34 -1.16
C SER A 144 -2.70 18.64 -1.01
N ALA A 145 -2.04 18.95 -2.11
CA ALA A 145 -0.65 19.41 -2.12
C ALA A 145 -0.38 20.69 -1.27
N LYS A 146 -1.42 21.39 -0.83
CA LYS A 146 -1.34 22.57 0.04
C LYS A 146 -1.43 22.22 1.53
N SER A 147 -1.85 21.00 1.86
CA SER A 147 -2.00 20.53 3.23
C SER A 147 -0.65 20.05 3.79
N PRO A 148 -0.42 20.13 5.12
CA PRO A 148 0.81 19.64 5.75
C PRO A 148 1.05 18.18 5.44
N LEU A 149 0.02 17.32 5.53
CA LEU A 149 0.09 15.87 5.37
C LEU A 149 1.26 15.30 6.18
N ARG A 150 1.23 15.51 7.49
CA ARG A 150 2.26 15.10 8.44
C ARG A 150 1.66 14.43 9.66
N VAL A 151 2.27 13.33 10.06
CA VAL A 151 1.90 12.65 11.32
C VAL A 151 2.28 13.55 12.51
N GLY A 152 1.35 13.72 13.45
CA GLY A 152 1.49 14.60 14.60
C GLY A 152 1.11 16.06 14.35
N ASP A 153 0.83 16.42 13.11
CA ASP A 153 0.32 17.75 12.72
C ASP A 153 -1.17 17.64 12.33
N ASP A 154 -1.45 17.19 11.13
CA ASP A 154 -2.80 17.07 10.59
C ASP A 154 -3.23 15.61 10.33
N ILE A 155 -2.36 14.63 10.63
CA ILE A 155 -2.63 13.19 10.61
C ILE A 155 -2.25 12.59 11.96
N ASN A 156 -3.20 11.92 12.61
CA ASN A 156 -2.95 11.28 13.89
C ASN A 156 -2.07 10.03 13.73
N ASN A 157 -1.15 9.86 14.67
CA ASN A 157 -0.37 8.63 14.77
C ASN A 157 -1.22 7.49 15.35
N ILE A 158 -0.84 6.26 15.02
CA ILE A 158 -1.34 5.05 15.68
C ILE A 158 -0.21 4.50 16.56
N SER A 159 -0.48 4.31 17.85
CA SER A 159 0.48 3.73 18.78
C SER A 159 0.88 2.33 18.31
N GLY A 160 2.19 2.07 18.25
CA GLY A 160 2.74 0.81 17.72
C GLY A 160 2.87 0.73 16.19
N ALA A 161 2.31 1.71 15.44
CA ALA A 161 2.37 1.75 13.98
C ALA A 161 3.03 3.01 13.40
N THR A 162 3.85 3.69 14.17
CA THR A 162 4.42 5.01 13.82
C THR A 162 5.13 5.01 12.46
N LEU A 163 5.94 3.99 12.16
CA LEU A 163 6.63 3.91 10.86
C LEU A 163 5.65 3.75 9.70
N SER A 164 4.65 2.88 9.82
CA SER A 164 3.62 2.71 8.79
C SER A 164 2.82 3.99 8.59
N CYS A 165 2.42 4.67 9.68
CA CYS A 165 1.72 5.96 9.60
C CYS A 165 2.58 7.03 8.89
N THR A 166 3.86 7.16 9.28
CA THR A 166 4.78 8.16 8.71
C THR A 166 5.04 7.90 7.24
N HIS A 167 5.42 6.66 6.88
CA HIS A 167 5.77 6.33 5.50
C HIS A 167 4.56 6.44 4.56
N LEU A 168 3.37 5.98 4.99
CA LEU A 168 2.14 6.17 4.22
C LEU A 168 1.80 7.65 4.05
N THR A 169 1.83 8.43 5.12
CA THR A 169 1.51 9.86 5.07
C THR A 169 2.47 10.63 4.16
N ASP A 170 3.77 10.37 4.27
CA ASP A 170 4.79 10.99 3.42
C ASP A 170 4.63 10.61 1.95
N SER A 171 4.25 9.36 1.66
CA SER A 171 4.04 8.92 0.29
C SER A 171 2.72 9.49 -0.29
N ILE A 172 1.65 9.55 0.51
CA ILE A 172 0.39 10.22 0.11
C ILE A 172 0.63 11.70 -0.18
N ARG A 173 1.45 12.40 0.64
CA ARG A 173 1.87 13.78 0.37
C ARG A 173 2.58 13.91 -0.97
N ARG A 174 3.51 13.00 -1.28
CA ARG A 174 4.18 12.96 -2.59
C ARG A 174 3.21 12.76 -3.74
N ILE A 175 2.22 11.87 -3.59
CA ILE A 175 1.17 11.67 -4.60
C ILE A 175 0.35 12.94 -4.79
N ALA A 176 -0.05 13.63 -3.73
CA ALA A 176 -0.81 14.87 -3.83
C ALA A 176 -0.04 15.98 -4.58
N VAL A 177 1.26 16.14 -4.27
CA VAL A 177 2.12 17.11 -4.98
C VAL A 177 2.34 16.70 -6.43
N MET A 178 2.63 15.42 -6.71
CA MET A 178 2.77 14.89 -8.06
C MET A 178 1.50 15.11 -8.88
N ALA A 179 0.33 14.83 -8.30
CA ALA A 179 -0.94 15.02 -8.99
C ALA A 179 -1.17 16.49 -9.38
N GLN A 180 -0.85 17.42 -8.49
CA GLN A 180 -0.92 18.85 -8.82
C GLN A 180 0.04 19.24 -9.95
N LEU A 181 1.23 18.67 -10.00
CA LEU A 181 2.24 19.00 -11.01
C LEU A 181 1.99 18.35 -12.38
N ALA A 182 1.36 17.17 -12.42
CA ALA A 182 1.30 16.36 -13.62
C ALA A 182 -0.10 15.91 -14.07
N LEU A 183 -1.09 15.90 -13.19
CA LEU A 183 -2.43 15.41 -13.51
C LEU A 183 -3.47 16.52 -13.62
N VAL A 184 -3.47 17.44 -12.66
CA VAL A 184 -4.51 18.49 -12.55
C VAL A 184 -4.32 19.62 -13.57
N GLN A 185 -3.11 19.82 -14.08
CA GLN A 185 -2.79 20.91 -15.04
C GLN A 185 -2.93 20.48 -16.51
N ARG A 186 -3.55 19.34 -16.79
CA ARG A 186 -3.76 18.82 -18.15
C ARG A 186 -5.13 19.20 -18.72
#